data_b4fa6ad77eb0a491ec75325f99a874b2
#
_entry.id   b4fa6ad77eb0a491ec75325f99a874b2
#
_cell.length_a   1.000
_cell.length_b   1.000
_cell.length_c   1.000
_cell.angle_alpha   90.00
_cell.angle_beta   90.00
_cell.angle_gamma   90.00
#
_symmetry.space_group_name_H-M   'P 1'
#
loop_
_entity.id
_entity.type
_entity.pdbx_description
1 polymer ?
#
loop_
_entity_poly.entity_id
_entity_poly.type
_entity_poly.pdbx_seq_one_letter_code
_entity_poly.pdbx_strand_id
1 'polypeptide(L)'
;MKQENRPPRILYWKWDDSHIDSGSYRAGIDDICERSCFDTVFICTHWCRDGLSTKKTHDAVLDACRLLHARGKKLILEIDARSEKERFCTAYPEARTGIVYWKELPADAEHADFSIRQASGADLFAGDRQSGELLLCVYRYRRTEQGYEPGTLRELTQDCGLTRTGPDTVRVSLPGGSDAAEHIFAAVVSWYQANDLASDAHEAFNRELFAAYADIPLDGAAVDELSYMTSPFFDFTPGSYQKWDEHPYYSHALDARYQAQYRRSLRLDYLNRFIGNAADPNEQLVSINCYHAFIRQITINAEQTFYQNVKSTFGSGAFVGVHPTWFAIEETDNTPEVWKNGIDWWGVPRDYGFTDEIMLYPVRLALTHKAEANVFYNMWYGEGAGFLTSFFKEIYRNARYGGRTISLAYECRFERVVQQLCRPGELEAVSQCEQRVRALDHVQHAPAASDVLIIMGVPAACNAKYNQNVHGTWDTYGSVFKRVFSLARGLWDAGYNCDLV
;
A
#
# COMPACT_ATOMS: atom_id res chain seq x y z
N MET A 1 -20.23 -34.08 2.60
CA MET A 1 -19.51 -32.86 2.97
C MET A 1 -19.72 -31.86 1.85
N LYS A 2 -20.36 -30.75 2.13
CA LYS A 2 -20.68 -29.71 1.15
C LYS A 2 -19.39 -29.09 0.64
N GLN A 3 -19.23 -29.09 -0.67
CA GLN A 3 -18.08 -28.53 -1.41
C GLN A 3 -18.01 -26.98 -1.33
N GLU A 4 -18.92 -26.37 -0.55
CA GLU A 4 -19.24 -24.93 -0.62
C GLU A 4 -18.35 -23.99 0.17
N ASN A 5 -17.38 -24.48 0.97
CA ASN A 5 -16.56 -23.59 1.83
C ASN A 5 -15.03 -23.79 1.70
N ARG A 6 -14.55 -24.33 0.61
CA ARG A 6 -13.09 -24.41 0.44
C ARG A 6 -12.57 -23.13 -0.20
N PRO A 7 -11.49 -22.55 0.35
CA PRO A 7 -10.84 -21.41 -0.30
C PRO A 7 -10.45 -21.73 -1.75
N PRO A 8 -10.61 -20.81 -2.70
CA PRO A 8 -10.27 -21.05 -4.09
C PRO A 8 -8.76 -21.32 -4.25
N ARG A 9 -8.41 -22.04 -5.32
CA ARG A 9 -7.05 -22.17 -5.81
C ARG A 9 -6.84 -21.11 -6.89
N ILE A 10 -6.12 -20.07 -6.55
CA ILE A 10 -6.00 -18.87 -7.38
C ILE A 10 -4.73 -18.92 -8.19
N LEU A 11 -4.86 -18.70 -9.49
CA LEU A 11 -3.77 -18.42 -10.40
C LEU A 11 -3.80 -16.94 -10.76
N TYR A 12 -2.76 -16.19 -10.38
CA TYR A 12 -2.63 -14.77 -10.67
C TYR A 12 -1.93 -14.56 -12.02
N TRP A 13 -2.56 -13.76 -12.87
CA TRP A 13 -2.10 -13.56 -14.25
C TRP A 13 -2.09 -12.07 -14.60
N LYS A 14 -0.91 -11.53 -14.76
CA LYS A 14 -0.74 -10.16 -15.25
C LYS A 14 -0.78 -10.12 -16.76
N TRP A 15 -1.71 -9.34 -17.26
CA TRP A 15 -1.82 -9.06 -18.69
C TRP A 15 -1.02 -7.81 -19.05
N ASP A 16 -0.52 -7.81 -20.28
CA ASP A 16 0.00 -6.65 -21.00
C ASP A 16 -0.73 -6.47 -22.33
N ASP A 17 -0.31 -5.46 -23.09
CA ASP A 17 -0.90 -5.17 -24.40
C ASP A 17 -0.87 -6.37 -25.35
N SER A 18 0.16 -7.22 -25.30
CA SER A 18 0.26 -8.37 -26.20
C SER A 18 -0.84 -9.40 -25.97
N HIS A 19 -1.27 -9.59 -24.73
CA HIS A 19 -2.38 -10.48 -24.41
C HIS A 19 -3.67 -10.00 -25.08
N ILE A 20 -3.95 -8.71 -24.99
CA ILE A 20 -5.18 -8.09 -25.51
C ILE A 20 -5.09 -7.90 -27.03
N ASP A 21 -3.96 -7.39 -27.55
CA ASP A 21 -3.80 -7.06 -28.97
C ASP A 21 -3.81 -8.29 -29.88
N SER A 22 -3.12 -9.34 -29.49
CA SER A 22 -3.05 -10.60 -30.24
C SER A 22 -4.15 -11.59 -29.88
N GLY A 23 -4.85 -11.37 -28.74
CA GLY A 23 -5.80 -12.34 -28.20
C GLY A 23 -5.14 -13.59 -27.63
N SER A 24 -3.83 -13.53 -27.29
CA SER A 24 -3.06 -14.68 -26.80
C SER A 24 -3.55 -15.17 -25.43
N TYR A 25 -4.31 -14.37 -24.68
CA TYR A 25 -4.96 -14.80 -23.44
C TYR A 25 -5.83 -16.04 -23.65
N ARG A 26 -6.41 -16.27 -24.85
CA ARG A 26 -7.26 -17.45 -25.13
C ARG A 26 -6.45 -18.75 -25.02
N ALA A 27 -5.25 -18.78 -25.62
CA ALA A 27 -4.35 -19.92 -25.51
C ALA A 27 -3.90 -20.15 -24.05
N GLY A 28 -3.64 -19.06 -23.31
CA GLY A 28 -3.34 -19.15 -21.87
C GLY A 28 -4.49 -19.72 -21.04
N ILE A 29 -5.74 -19.36 -21.35
CA ILE A 29 -6.92 -19.93 -20.71
C ILE A 29 -7.03 -21.43 -21.04
N ASP A 30 -6.79 -21.85 -22.28
CA ASP A 30 -6.81 -23.25 -22.67
C ASP A 30 -5.75 -24.03 -21.86
N ASP A 31 -4.52 -23.57 -21.79
CA ASP A 31 -3.46 -24.16 -20.97
C ASP A 31 -3.85 -24.28 -19.49
N ILE A 32 -4.38 -23.22 -18.88
CA ILE A 32 -4.82 -23.22 -17.47
C ILE A 32 -5.91 -24.26 -17.27
N CYS A 33 -6.87 -24.34 -18.17
CA CYS A 33 -8.00 -25.26 -18.03
C CYS A 33 -7.59 -26.73 -18.22
N GLU A 34 -6.68 -27.02 -19.14
CA GLU A 34 -6.28 -28.38 -19.47
C GLU A 34 -5.19 -28.94 -18.56
N ARG A 35 -4.28 -28.07 -18.11
CA ARG A 35 -3.03 -28.49 -17.45
C ARG A 35 -2.95 -28.14 -15.97
N SER A 36 -3.93 -27.45 -15.41
CA SER A 36 -3.87 -26.99 -14.02
C SER A 36 -5.08 -27.40 -13.18
N CYS A 37 -4.86 -27.43 -11.86
CA CYS A 37 -5.91 -27.64 -10.85
C CYS A 37 -6.56 -26.35 -10.38
N PHE A 38 -6.12 -25.19 -10.87
CA PHE A 38 -6.66 -23.90 -10.41
C PHE A 38 -8.11 -23.75 -10.83
N ASP A 39 -8.92 -23.33 -9.88
CA ASP A 39 -10.37 -23.14 -10.08
C ASP A 39 -10.73 -21.67 -10.32
N THR A 40 -9.81 -20.76 -10.02
CA THR A 40 -10.00 -19.34 -10.13
C THR A 40 -8.78 -18.69 -10.81
N VAL A 41 -9.03 -17.87 -11.80
CA VAL A 41 -8.02 -17.02 -12.45
C VAL A 41 -8.21 -15.59 -11.97
N PHE A 42 -7.15 -14.99 -11.52
CA PHE A 42 -7.12 -13.60 -11.10
C PHE A 42 -6.34 -12.79 -12.15
N ILE A 43 -7.03 -11.93 -12.90
CA ILE A 43 -6.44 -11.10 -13.95
C ILE A 43 -6.13 -9.70 -13.42
N CYS A 44 -4.90 -9.24 -13.69
CA CYS A 44 -4.46 -7.88 -13.48
C CYS A 44 -4.10 -7.24 -14.83
N THR A 45 -4.57 -6.02 -15.06
CA THR A 45 -4.35 -5.27 -16.31
C THR A 45 -3.50 -4.02 -16.14
N HIS A 46 -2.79 -3.87 -15.03
CA HIS A 46 -1.97 -2.68 -14.72
C HIS A 46 -0.90 -2.38 -15.77
N TRP A 47 -0.47 -3.40 -16.53
CA TRP A 47 0.57 -3.28 -17.56
C TRP A 47 0.00 -3.03 -18.96
N CYS A 48 -1.32 -2.95 -19.07
CA CYS A 48 -1.95 -2.62 -20.33
C CYS A 48 -2.00 -1.09 -20.48
N ARG A 49 -1.53 -0.57 -21.61
CA ARG A 49 -1.58 0.88 -21.91
C ARG A 49 -2.98 1.43 -21.86
N ASP A 50 -3.92 0.64 -22.37
CA ASP A 50 -5.30 1.07 -22.50
C ASP A 50 -6.08 1.03 -21.19
N GLY A 51 -5.51 0.48 -20.11
CA GLY A 51 -6.11 0.41 -18.78
C GLY A 51 -7.48 -0.29 -18.74
N LEU A 52 -8.16 -0.17 -17.59
CA LEU A 52 -9.51 -0.72 -17.37
C LEU A 52 -10.61 0.05 -18.11
N SER A 53 -10.37 1.29 -18.46
CA SER A 53 -11.42 2.20 -18.98
C SER A 53 -11.76 2.01 -20.44
N THR A 54 -11.02 1.15 -21.16
CA THR A 54 -11.21 1.03 -22.60
C THR A 54 -12.14 -0.12 -22.97
N LYS A 55 -12.92 0.10 -24.04
CA LYS A 55 -13.77 -0.96 -24.59
C LYS A 55 -12.97 -2.21 -24.98
N LYS A 56 -11.75 -2.04 -25.43
CA LYS A 56 -10.89 -3.16 -25.85
C LYS A 56 -10.54 -4.07 -24.68
N THR A 57 -10.11 -3.50 -23.55
CA THR A 57 -9.86 -4.25 -22.31
C THR A 57 -11.13 -4.89 -21.78
N HIS A 58 -12.24 -4.14 -21.75
CA HIS A 58 -13.54 -4.66 -21.36
C HIS A 58 -13.94 -5.88 -22.20
N ASP A 59 -13.89 -5.78 -23.53
CA ASP A 59 -14.27 -6.88 -24.43
C ASP A 59 -13.37 -8.12 -24.23
N ALA A 60 -12.06 -7.93 -23.99
CA ALA A 60 -11.13 -9.03 -23.71
C ALA A 60 -11.43 -9.70 -22.37
N VAL A 61 -11.74 -8.93 -21.32
CA VAL A 61 -12.14 -9.48 -20.01
C VAL A 61 -13.48 -10.23 -20.11
N LEU A 62 -14.45 -9.68 -20.84
CA LEU A 62 -15.74 -10.35 -21.08
C LEU A 62 -15.56 -11.69 -21.81
N ASP A 63 -14.72 -11.72 -22.85
CA ASP A 63 -14.41 -12.94 -23.58
C ASP A 63 -13.70 -13.97 -22.68
N ALA A 64 -12.69 -13.53 -21.93
CA ALA A 64 -11.99 -14.38 -20.97
C ALA A 64 -12.94 -14.98 -19.91
N CYS A 65 -13.85 -14.15 -19.38
CA CYS A 65 -14.85 -14.57 -18.41
C CYS A 65 -15.75 -15.71 -18.99
N ARG A 66 -16.23 -15.52 -20.21
CA ARG A 66 -17.05 -16.53 -20.91
C ARG A 66 -16.28 -17.82 -21.15
N LEU A 67 -15.03 -17.73 -21.57
CA LEU A 67 -14.18 -18.89 -21.83
C LEU A 67 -13.89 -19.69 -20.55
N LEU A 68 -13.60 -19.00 -19.45
CA LEU A 68 -13.35 -19.63 -18.14
C LEU A 68 -14.62 -20.27 -17.59
N HIS A 69 -15.75 -19.56 -17.60
CA HIS A 69 -17.03 -20.08 -17.14
C HIS A 69 -17.50 -21.30 -17.92
N ALA A 70 -17.30 -21.31 -19.24
CA ALA A 70 -17.61 -22.46 -20.09
C ALA A 70 -16.84 -23.73 -19.68
N ARG A 71 -15.70 -23.57 -18.97
CA ARG A 71 -14.88 -24.66 -18.44
C ARG A 71 -14.98 -24.85 -16.92
N GLY A 72 -15.98 -24.23 -16.29
CA GLY A 72 -16.25 -24.32 -14.85
C GLY A 72 -15.19 -23.65 -13.97
N LYS A 73 -14.45 -22.69 -14.51
CA LYS A 73 -13.49 -21.86 -13.78
C LYS A 73 -14.11 -20.52 -13.44
N LYS A 74 -13.54 -19.83 -12.46
CA LYS A 74 -13.95 -18.50 -12.00
C LYS A 74 -12.98 -17.44 -12.47
N LEU A 75 -13.48 -16.19 -12.58
CA LEU A 75 -12.67 -15.03 -12.90
C LEU A 75 -12.78 -13.95 -11.82
N ILE A 76 -11.64 -13.54 -11.28
CA ILE A 76 -11.47 -12.34 -10.47
C ILE A 76 -10.70 -11.31 -11.30
N LEU A 77 -11.16 -10.07 -11.29
CA LEU A 77 -10.49 -8.95 -11.96
C LEU A 77 -9.91 -7.99 -10.92
N GLU A 78 -8.69 -7.53 -11.15
CA GLU A 78 -8.18 -6.41 -10.40
C GLU A 78 -8.79 -5.11 -10.91
N ILE A 79 -9.58 -4.44 -10.06
CA ILE A 79 -10.23 -3.16 -10.35
C ILE A 79 -9.65 -2.12 -9.41
N ASP A 80 -8.65 -1.40 -9.86
CA ASP A 80 -7.98 -0.36 -9.08
C ASP A 80 -8.08 1.00 -9.76
N ALA A 81 -8.80 1.93 -9.13
CA ALA A 81 -8.96 3.29 -9.64
C ALA A 81 -7.63 4.05 -9.78
N ARG A 82 -6.59 3.64 -9.05
CA ARG A 82 -5.27 4.29 -9.09
C ARG A 82 -4.49 3.90 -10.34
N SER A 83 -4.78 2.76 -10.95
CA SER A 83 -4.19 2.39 -12.25
C SER A 83 -4.63 3.31 -13.38
N GLU A 84 -5.74 4.03 -13.20
CA GLU A 84 -6.32 5.01 -14.12
C GLU A 84 -6.00 6.48 -13.74
N LYS A 85 -4.87 6.69 -13.06
CA LYS A 85 -4.48 7.99 -12.49
C LYS A 85 -4.51 9.16 -13.46
N GLU A 86 -4.14 8.96 -14.71
CA GLU A 86 -4.19 10.02 -15.74
C GLU A 86 -5.62 10.45 -16.05
N ARG A 87 -6.50 9.47 -16.22
CA ARG A 87 -7.94 9.73 -16.46
C ARG A 87 -8.56 10.37 -15.24
N PHE A 88 -8.25 9.85 -14.03
CA PHE A 88 -8.73 10.43 -12.78
C PHE A 88 -8.29 11.89 -12.63
N CYS A 89 -6.98 12.16 -12.72
CA CYS A 89 -6.47 13.52 -12.54
C CYS A 89 -6.91 14.49 -13.62
N THR A 90 -7.29 14.01 -14.81
CA THR A 90 -7.91 14.83 -15.86
C THR A 90 -9.34 15.17 -15.52
N ALA A 91 -10.12 14.21 -15.03
CA ALA A 91 -11.53 14.41 -14.67
C ALA A 91 -11.70 15.21 -13.36
N TYR A 92 -10.78 15.02 -12.41
CA TYR A 92 -10.85 15.60 -11.06
C TYR A 92 -9.52 16.26 -10.67
N PRO A 93 -9.13 17.36 -11.33
CA PRO A 93 -7.81 17.98 -11.13
C PRO A 93 -7.56 18.45 -9.69
N GLU A 94 -8.61 18.76 -8.94
CA GLU A 94 -8.52 19.21 -7.54
C GLU A 94 -8.43 18.03 -6.52
N ALA A 95 -8.65 16.80 -6.97
CA ALA A 95 -8.64 15.61 -6.14
C ALA A 95 -7.32 14.82 -6.25
N ARG A 96 -6.21 15.51 -6.40
CA ARG A 96 -4.87 14.94 -6.50
C ARG A 96 -4.20 14.86 -5.14
N THR A 97 -3.34 13.87 -4.98
CA THR A 97 -2.46 13.77 -3.82
C THR A 97 -1.27 14.70 -3.98
N GLY A 98 -0.95 15.45 -2.93
CA GLY A 98 0.23 16.27 -2.80
C GLY A 98 1.20 15.72 -1.75
N ILE A 99 2.46 16.08 -1.90
CA ILE A 99 3.54 15.78 -0.96
C ILE A 99 4.03 17.08 -0.35
N VAL A 100 4.18 17.09 0.97
CA VAL A 100 4.65 18.26 1.71
C VAL A 100 6.17 18.23 1.81
N TYR A 101 6.79 19.30 1.37
CA TYR A 101 8.21 19.61 1.60
C TYR A 101 8.29 20.70 2.64
N TRP A 102 9.17 20.57 3.60
CA TRP A 102 9.32 21.54 4.67
C TRP A 102 10.79 21.86 4.99
N LYS A 103 11.00 23.02 5.56
CA LYS A 103 12.31 23.45 6.08
C LYS A 103 12.13 24.29 7.33
N GLU A 104 13.08 24.15 8.26
CA GLU A 104 13.32 25.10 9.34
C GLU A 104 14.53 25.96 8.98
N LEU A 105 14.42 27.26 9.14
CA LEU A 105 15.40 28.27 8.75
C LEU A 105 15.55 29.31 9.87
N PRO A 106 16.70 29.99 10.01
CA PRO A 106 16.81 31.15 10.88
C PRO A 106 15.94 32.31 10.36
N ALA A 107 15.50 33.19 11.26
CA ALA A 107 14.54 34.25 10.93
C ALA A 107 15.06 35.33 9.98
N ASP A 108 16.38 35.47 9.82
CA ASP A 108 17.03 36.39 8.89
C ASP A 108 17.08 35.86 7.45
N ALA A 109 16.62 34.61 7.21
CA ALA A 109 16.55 34.07 5.87
C ALA A 109 15.53 34.86 5.01
N GLU A 110 15.97 35.31 3.83
CA GLU A 110 15.13 36.04 2.88
C GLU A 110 14.33 35.10 2.00
N HIS A 111 14.72 33.84 1.89
CA HIS A 111 14.03 32.82 1.09
C HIS A 111 14.33 31.40 1.56
N ALA A 112 13.42 30.49 1.19
CA ALA A 112 13.59 29.04 1.33
C ALA A 112 13.50 28.38 -0.05
N ASP A 113 14.56 27.71 -0.48
CA ASP A 113 14.56 26.93 -1.72
C ASP A 113 14.25 25.45 -1.43
N PHE A 114 13.30 24.89 -2.15
CA PHE A 114 12.89 23.49 -2.04
C PHE A 114 13.25 22.75 -3.33
N SER A 115 14.03 21.67 -3.18
CA SER A 115 14.22 20.70 -4.26
C SER A 115 13.06 19.70 -4.23
N ILE A 116 12.25 19.71 -5.27
CA ILE A 116 11.06 18.86 -5.39
C ILE A 116 11.41 17.68 -6.29
N ARG A 117 11.20 16.48 -5.77
CA ARG A 117 11.52 15.25 -6.47
C ARG A 117 10.50 14.99 -7.61
N GLN A 118 10.99 14.51 -8.75
CA GLN A 118 10.14 13.90 -9.76
C GLN A 118 9.69 12.51 -9.29
N ALA A 119 8.48 12.11 -9.69
CA ALA A 119 8.05 10.74 -9.50
C ALA A 119 8.97 9.79 -10.27
N SER A 120 9.28 8.64 -9.71
CA SER A 120 9.96 7.62 -10.48
C SER A 120 8.96 7.03 -11.47
N GLY A 121 9.35 6.88 -12.74
CA GLY A 121 8.49 6.27 -13.79
C GLY A 121 8.16 4.80 -13.53
N ALA A 122 8.63 4.22 -12.43
CA ALA A 122 8.35 2.85 -11.98
C ALA A 122 7.15 2.78 -11.03
N ASP A 123 6.61 3.90 -10.56
CA ASP A 123 5.48 3.90 -9.67
C ASP A 123 4.17 3.68 -10.47
N LEU A 124 3.50 2.57 -10.16
CA LEU A 124 2.25 2.18 -10.83
C LEU A 124 1.08 3.11 -10.52
N PHE A 125 1.07 3.68 -9.32
CA PHE A 125 -0.07 4.39 -8.78
C PHE A 125 0.15 5.91 -8.62
N ALA A 126 1.39 6.37 -8.76
CA ALA A 126 1.73 7.78 -8.82
C ALA A 126 2.49 8.08 -10.12
N GLY A 127 1.98 9.01 -10.89
CA GLY A 127 2.60 9.51 -12.11
C GLY A 127 3.43 10.76 -11.86
N ASP A 128 3.72 11.45 -12.95
CA ASP A 128 4.58 12.63 -12.96
C ASP A 128 4.09 13.73 -12.01
N ARG A 129 5.05 14.53 -11.54
CA ARG A 129 4.74 15.74 -10.81
C ARG A 129 3.92 16.69 -11.68
N GLN A 130 2.84 17.19 -11.11
CA GLN A 130 1.99 18.19 -11.74
C GLN A 130 2.46 19.60 -11.36
N SER A 131 2.24 20.55 -12.26
CA SER A 131 2.52 21.96 -11.98
C SER A 131 1.49 22.55 -11.00
N GLY A 132 1.85 23.64 -10.35
CA GLY A 132 0.95 24.37 -9.46
C GLY A 132 1.17 24.04 -8.00
N GLU A 133 2.40 24.20 -7.52
CA GLU A 133 2.73 24.04 -6.12
C GLU A 133 1.93 24.99 -5.23
N LEU A 134 1.66 24.58 -4.01
CA LEU A 134 0.93 25.37 -3.01
C LEU A 134 1.89 25.75 -1.88
N LEU A 135 1.93 27.06 -1.53
CA LEU A 135 2.51 27.47 -0.25
C LEU A 135 1.55 27.07 0.86
N LEU A 136 1.91 26.03 1.61
CA LEU A 136 1.01 25.43 2.59
C LEU A 136 0.94 26.28 3.86
N CYS A 137 2.08 26.57 4.47
CA CYS A 137 2.18 27.43 5.65
C CYS A 137 3.60 27.96 5.84
N VAL A 138 3.68 29.14 6.45
CA VAL A 138 4.92 29.72 6.97
C VAL A 138 4.63 30.19 8.38
N TYR A 139 5.42 29.69 9.35
CA TYR A 139 5.33 30.08 10.76
C TYR A 139 6.65 30.65 11.22
N ARG A 140 6.62 31.76 11.96
CA ARG A 140 7.76 32.33 12.69
C ARG A 140 7.56 32.11 14.17
N TYR A 141 8.61 31.71 14.88
CA TYR A 141 8.58 31.41 16.30
C TYR A 141 9.96 31.50 16.93
N ARG A 142 10.01 31.69 18.26
CA ARG A 142 11.24 31.51 19.01
C ARG A 142 11.52 30.02 19.21
N ARG A 143 12.75 29.59 18.83
CA ARG A 143 13.20 28.20 18.93
C ARG A 143 13.84 27.94 20.29
N THR A 144 13.47 26.83 20.93
CA THR A 144 14.12 26.28 22.12
C THR A 144 14.63 24.85 21.83
N GLU A 145 15.37 24.26 22.75
CA GLU A 145 15.79 22.86 22.63
C GLU A 145 14.59 21.88 22.57
N GLN A 146 13.45 22.24 23.14
CA GLN A 146 12.27 21.40 23.26
C GLN A 146 11.22 21.64 22.16
N GLY A 147 11.43 22.60 21.29
CA GLY A 147 10.48 22.98 20.26
C GLY A 147 10.27 24.47 20.11
N TYR A 148 9.17 24.87 19.48
CA TYR A 148 8.80 26.29 19.39
C TYR A 148 8.07 26.75 20.67
N GLU A 149 8.27 28.03 20.99
CA GLU A 149 7.57 28.72 22.08
C GLU A 149 6.18 29.19 21.61
N PRO A 150 5.06 28.60 22.07
CA PRO A 150 3.72 28.89 21.51
C PRO A 150 3.31 30.35 21.56
N GLY A 151 3.69 31.06 22.62
CA GLY A 151 3.39 32.50 22.78
C GLY A 151 4.08 33.41 21.74
N THR A 152 5.05 32.88 21.02
CA THR A 152 5.79 33.63 19.98
C THR A 152 5.39 33.22 18.56
N LEU A 153 4.56 32.17 18.41
CA LEU A 153 4.15 31.65 17.13
C LEU A 153 3.31 32.66 16.34
N ARG A 154 3.73 32.95 15.10
CA ARG A 154 3.05 33.85 14.17
C ARG A 154 2.95 33.17 12.79
N GLU A 155 1.77 33.16 12.22
CA GLU A 155 1.57 32.71 10.84
C GLU A 155 1.90 33.86 9.88
N LEU A 156 2.76 33.60 8.89
CA LEU A 156 3.23 34.56 7.89
C LEU A 156 2.88 34.14 6.46
N THR A 157 2.08 33.11 6.30
CA THR A 157 1.79 32.49 4.99
C THR A 157 1.33 33.53 3.94
N GLN A 158 0.50 34.51 4.37
CA GLN A 158 -0.04 35.54 3.47
C GLN A 158 0.99 36.62 3.09
N ASP A 159 2.07 36.74 3.86
CA ASP A 159 3.14 37.73 3.63
C ASP A 159 4.26 37.13 2.76
N CYS A 160 4.14 35.87 2.36
CA CYS A 160 5.16 35.11 1.64
C CYS A 160 4.72 34.85 0.19
N GLY A 161 5.70 34.84 -0.72
CA GLY A 161 5.49 34.50 -2.14
C GLY A 161 6.06 33.13 -2.47
N LEU A 162 5.42 32.40 -3.39
CA LEU A 162 5.92 31.14 -3.95
C LEU A 162 6.26 31.34 -5.42
N THR A 163 7.47 30.99 -5.82
CA THR A 163 7.96 31.13 -7.20
C THR A 163 8.72 29.89 -7.63
N ARG A 164 8.43 29.36 -8.82
CA ARG A 164 9.24 28.29 -9.42
C ARG A 164 10.53 28.91 -9.97
N THR A 165 11.69 28.40 -9.53
CA THR A 165 13.03 28.88 -9.94
C THR A 165 13.75 27.90 -10.86
N GLY A 166 13.23 26.68 -11.01
CA GLY A 166 13.76 25.65 -11.91
C GLY A 166 12.76 24.52 -12.14
N PRO A 167 13.11 23.52 -12.96
CA PRO A 167 12.21 22.38 -13.21
C PRO A 167 11.84 21.65 -11.92
N ASP A 168 12.80 21.51 -11.00
CA ASP A 168 12.65 20.77 -9.76
C ASP A 168 12.88 21.64 -8.51
N THR A 169 12.78 22.96 -8.65
CA THR A 169 13.06 23.89 -7.56
C THR A 169 11.98 24.96 -7.45
N VAL A 170 11.47 25.14 -6.24
CA VAL A 170 10.59 26.24 -5.89
C VAL A 170 11.21 27.07 -4.76
N ARG A 171 10.95 28.36 -4.77
CA ARG A 171 11.43 29.34 -3.79
C ARG A 171 10.24 29.98 -3.09
N VAL A 172 10.29 29.98 -1.77
CA VAL A 172 9.44 30.80 -0.92
C VAL A 172 10.18 32.06 -0.54
N SER A 173 9.70 33.23 -0.90
CA SER A 173 10.21 34.50 -0.37
C SER A 173 9.68 34.74 1.02
N LEU A 174 10.58 35.07 1.95
CA LEU A 174 10.29 35.21 3.37
C LEU A 174 10.44 36.68 3.80
N PRO A 175 9.54 37.17 4.69
CA PRO A 175 9.78 38.46 5.31
C PRO A 175 10.92 38.33 6.33
N GLY A 176 12.03 38.96 6.07
CA GLY A 176 13.22 38.94 6.94
C GLY A 176 12.91 39.36 8.40
N GLY A 177 13.62 38.75 9.34
CA GLY A 177 13.54 39.05 10.77
C GLY A 177 14.92 39.43 11.33
N SER A 178 15.00 40.11 12.45
CA SER A 178 16.24 40.54 13.06
C SER A 178 16.56 39.83 14.38
N ASP A 179 15.65 39.04 14.93
CA ASP A 179 15.88 38.30 16.19
C ASP A 179 16.53 36.95 15.89
N ALA A 180 17.78 36.78 16.28
CA ALA A 180 18.59 35.58 16.09
C ALA A 180 17.99 34.34 16.86
N ALA A 181 17.12 34.56 17.83
CA ALA A 181 16.43 33.49 18.55
C ALA A 181 15.16 33.01 17.86
N GLU A 182 14.70 33.71 16.80
CA GLU A 182 13.54 33.32 16.02
C GLU A 182 13.95 32.41 14.83
N HIS A 183 13.05 31.50 14.50
CA HIS A 183 13.16 30.59 13.36
C HIS A 183 11.89 30.68 12.50
N ILE A 184 12.01 30.21 11.28
CA ILE A 184 10.90 30.09 10.33
C ILE A 184 10.75 28.62 9.95
N PHE A 185 9.53 28.10 10.08
CA PHE A 185 9.09 26.86 9.45
C PHE A 185 8.34 27.22 8.18
N ALA A 186 8.79 26.73 7.03
CA ALA A 186 8.12 26.91 5.75
C ALA A 186 7.79 25.54 5.15
N ALA A 187 6.57 25.39 4.63
CA ALA A 187 6.11 24.19 3.98
C ALA A 187 5.42 24.48 2.66
N VAL A 188 5.74 23.67 1.65
CA VAL A 188 5.14 23.71 0.32
C VAL A 188 4.59 22.35 -0.06
N VAL A 189 3.52 22.32 -0.85
CA VAL A 189 2.96 21.09 -1.41
C VAL A 189 3.31 21.03 -2.88
N SER A 190 3.81 19.91 -3.33
CA SER A 190 3.90 19.58 -4.76
C SER A 190 2.88 18.49 -5.10
N TRP A 191 2.13 18.73 -6.18
CA TRP A 191 1.08 17.82 -6.64
C TRP A 191 1.63 16.77 -7.60
N TYR A 192 1.04 15.59 -7.54
CA TYR A 192 1.40 14.46 -8.38
C TYR A 192 0.17 13.87 -9.06
N GLN A 193 0.39 13.15 -10.13
CA GLN A 193 -0.62 12.33 -10.80
C GLN A 193 -0.93 11.09 -9.94
N ALA A 194 -1.66 11.31 -8.86
CA ALA A 194 -2.07 10.27 -7.93
C ALA A 194 -3.45 10.61 -7.36
N ASN A 195 -4.29 9.60 -7.26
CA ASN A 195 -5.64 9.73 -6.72
C ASN A 195 -5.57 10.08 -5.23
N ASP A 196 -6.36 11.07 -4.82
CA ASP A 196 -6.54 11.37 -3.41
C ASP A 196 -7.60 10.45 -2.79
N LEU A 197 -7.15 9.48 -2.00
CA LEU A 197 -8.05 8.53 -1.31
C LEU A 197 -8.97 9.20 -0.29
N ALA A 198 -8.66 10.41 0.15
CA ALA A 198 -9.53 11.19 1.03
C ALA A 198 -10.65 11.92 0.25
N SER A 199 -10.62 11.94 -1.05
CA SER A 199 -11.57 12.67 -1.87
C SER A 199 -12.83 11.86 -2.18
N ASP A 200 -14.01 12.50 -2.12
CA ASP A 200 -15.25 11.92 -2.62
C ASP A 200 -15.21 11.62 -4.14
N ALA A 201 -14.35 12.33 -4.87
CA ALA A 201 -14.11 12.08 -6.28
C ALA A 201 -13.46 10.71 -6.52
N HIS A 202 -12.55 10.26 -5.63
CA HIS A 202 -11.98 8.93 -5.74
C HIS A 202 -13.05 7.83 -5.59
N GLU A 203 -13.96 7.99 -4.64
CA GLU A 203 -15.08 7.06 -4.47
C GLU A 203 -16.03 7.06 -5.66
N ALA A 204 -16.33 8.26 -6.21
CA ALA A 204 -17.18 8.39 -7.40
C ALA A 204 -16.55 7.70 -8.62
N PHE A 205 -15.27 7.95 -8.86
CA PHE A 205 -14.52 7.34 -9.95
C PHE A 205 -14.41 5.82 -9.82
N ASN A 206 -14.21 5.34 -8.61
CA ASN A 206 -14.18 3.89 -8.33
C ASN A 206 -15.55 3.27 -8.67
N ARG A 207 -16.66 3.89 -8.28
CA ARG A 207 -18.00 3.43 -8.67
C ARG A 207 -18.22 3.43 -10.19
N GLU A 208 -17.70 4.42 -10.92
CA GLU A 208 -17.74 4.43 -12.39
C GLU A 208 -17.02 3.23 -13.00
N LEU A 209 -15.84 2.88 -12.50
CA LEU A 209 -15.10 1.71 -12.96
C LEU A 209 -15.87 0.41 -12.70
N PHE A 210 -16.43 0.25 -11.51
CA PHE A 210 -17.27 -0.91 -11.20
C PHE A 210 -18.51 -0.98 -12.10
N ALA A 211 -19.16 0.15 -12.36
CA ALA A 211 -20.34 0.20 -13.24
C ALA A 211 -19.98 -0.17 -14.69
N ALA A 212 -18.77 0.17 -15.15
CA ALA A 212 -18.29 -0.20 -16.50
C ALA A 212 -18.10 -1.72 -16.69
N TYR A 213 -17.95 -2.47 -15.60
CA TYR A 213 -17.79 -3.93 -15.62
C TYR A 213 -19.02 -4.69 -15.09
N ALA A 214 -20.11 -4.00 -14.79
CA ALA A 214 -21.31 -4.62 -14.20
C ALA A 214 -22.04 -5.60 -15.13
N ASP A 215 -21.81 -5.52 -16.44
CA ASP A 215 -22.35 -6.43 -17.44
C ASP A 215 -21.54 -7.72 -17.61
N ILE A 216 -20.34 -7.79 -17.01
CA ILE A 216 -19.51 -9.00 -16.98
C ILE A 216 -19.81 -9.77 -15.71
N PRO A 217 -20.16 -11.06 -15.80
CA PRO A 217 -20.47 -11.88 -14.63
C PRO A 217 -19.19 -12.32 -13.91
N LEU A 218 -18.43 -11.35 -13.36
CA LEU A 218 -17.21 -11.61 -12.60
C LEU A 218 -17.57 -12.36 -11.30
N ASP A 219 -16.72 -13.29 -10.91
CA ASP A 219 -16.86 -14.01 -9.62
C ASP A 219 -16.31 -13.20 -8.45
N GLY A 220 -15.63 -12.10 -8.72
CA GLY A 220 -15.13 -11.18 -7.73
C GLY A 220 -14.20 -10.12 -8.30
N ALA A 221 -13.72 -9.27 -7.42
CA ALA A 221 -12.68 -8.30 -7.73
C ALA A 221 -11.63 -8.22 -6.61
N ALA A 222 -10.46 -7.73 -6.98
CA ALA A 222 -9.37 -7.48 -6.06
C ALA A 222 -8.77 -6.10 -6.29
N VAL A 223 -8.01 -5.61 -5.32
CA VAL A 223 -7.27 -4.36 -5.37
C VAL A 223 -5.88 -4.55 -4.77
N ASP A 224 -4.88 -3.93 -5.39
CA ASP A 224 -3.49 -3.96 -4.95
C ASP A 224 -3.21 -2.79 -4.01
N GLU A 225 -2.45 -3.01 -2.93
CA GLU A 225 -1.87 -2.04 -1.98
C GLU A 225 -2.65 -0.71 -1.82
N LEU A 226 -3.94 -0.79 -1.55
CA LEU A 226 -4.83 0.38 -1.49
C LEU A 226 -4.49 1.29 -0.31
N SER A 227 -3.58 2.24 -0.52
CA SER A 227 -3.10 3.18 0.50
C SER A 227 -2.44 4.41 -0.11
N TYR A 228 -1.99 5.32 0.74
CA TYR A 228 -1.08 6.41 0.35
C TYR A 228 0.38 5.98 0.13
N MET A 229 0.67 4.70 0.17
CA MET A 229 2.05 4.18 0.05
C MET A 229 2.72 4.47 -1.28
N THR A 230 1.95 4.53 -2.32
CA THR A 230 2.42 4.83 -3.67
C THR A 230 2.77 6.30 -3.79
N SER A 231 3.69 6.71 -2.98
CA SER A 231 4.31 8.03 -3.03
C SER A 231 5.35 8.06 -4.15
N PRO A 232 5.56 9.21 -4.82
CA PRO A 232 6.67 9.40 -5.74
C PRO A 232 8.05 9.24 -5.09
N PHE A 233 8.10 9.04 -3.78
CA PHE A 233 9.31 8.69 -3.02
C PHE A 233 9.51 7.19 -2.87
N PHE A 234 8.59 6.39 -3.31
CA PHE A 234 8.72 4.96 -3.34
C PHE A 234 9.70 4.56 -4.44
N ASP A 235 10.95 4.50 -4.07
CA ASP A 235 12.05 4.09 -4.92
C ASP A 235 12.72 2.90 -4.23
N PHE A 236 12.74 1.75 -4.88
CA PHE A 236 13.40 0.54 -4.39
C PHE A 236 14.93 0.67 -4.29
N THR A 237 15.48 1.86 -4.54
CA THR A 237 16.90 2.11 -4.37
C THR A 237 17.26 2.10 -2.88
N PRO A 238 18.26 1.33 -2.45
CA PRO A 238 18.73 1.35 -1.07
C PRO A 238 19.00 2.77 -0.56
N GLY A 239 18.40 3.12 0.57
CA GLY A 239 18.53 4.45 1.18
C GLY A 239 17.46 5.48 0.78
N SER A 240 16.64 5.24 -0.24
CA SER A 240 15.56 6.16 -0.62
C SER A 240 14.36 6.12 0.33
N TYR A 241 14.12 4.98 0.95
CA TYR A 241 13.07 4.80 1.97
C TYR A 241 13.25 5.66 3.21
N GLN A 242 14.45 6.15 3.46
CA GLN A 242 14.80 6.89 4.68
C GLN A 242 14.09 8.23 4.81
N LYS A 243 13.47 8.74 3.75
CA LYS A 243 12.95 10.11 3.70
C LYS A 243 11.44 10.26 3.49
N TRP A 244 10.72 9.18 3.17
CA TRP A 244 9.31 9.33 2.81
C TRP A 244 8.44 9.90 3.94
N ASP A 245 8.73 9.59 5.18
CA ASP A 245 7.97 10.07 6.32
C ASP A 245 8.39 11.49 6.76
N GLU A 246 9.48 12.02 6.20
CA GLU A 246 9.83 13.44 6.28
C GLU A 246 8.94 14.30 5.37
N HIS A 247 8.20 13.65 4.44
CA HIS A 247 7.37 14.30 3.45
C HIS A 247 5.92 13.77 3.53
N PRO A 248 5.10 14.29 4.47
CA PRO A 248 3.73 13.83 4.64
C PRO A 248 2.85 14.17 3.44
N TYR A 249 1.73 13.45 3.32
CA TYR A 249 0.73 13.69 2.29
C TYR A 249 -0.13 14.89 2.63
N TYR A 250 -0.59 15.57 1.59
CA TYR A 250 -1.56 16.65 1.69
C TYR A 250 -2.55 16.59 0.51
N SER A 251 -3.79 16.90 0.80
CA SER A 251 -4.81 17.33 -0.15
C SER A 251 -5.80 18.25 0.57
N HIS A 252 -6.60 18.96 -0.19
CA HIS A 252 -7.65 19.78 0.41
C HIS A 252 -8.70 18.93 1.13
N ALA A 253 -9.04 17.76 0.57
CA ALA A 253 -9.98 16.85 1.20
C ALA A 253 -9.40 16.24 2.48
N LEU A 254 -8.11 15.88 2.45
CA LEU A 254 -7.41 15.35 3.62
C LEU A 254 -7.36 16.36 4.76
N ASP A 255 -7.02 17.63 4.48
CA ASP A 255 -7.01 18.72 5.47
C ASP A 255 -8.40 18.94 6.09
N ALA A 256 -9.42 19.03 5.23
CA ALA A 256 -10.80 19.25 5.68
C ALA A 256 -11.31 18.10 6.57
N ARG A 257 -11.08 16.84 6.15
CA ARG A 257 -11.48 15.66 6.94
C ARG A 257 -10.70 15.55 8.24
N TYR A 258 -9.41 15.86 8.23
CA TYR A 258 -8.57 15.87 9.44
C TYR A 258 -9.10 16.88 10.45
N GLN A 259 -9.37 18.10 10.01
CA GLN A 259 -9.95 19.16 10.86
C GLN A 259 -11.33 18.76 11.43
N ALA A 260 -12.17 18.14 10.58
CA ALA A 260 -13.48 17.69 11.02
C ALA A 260 -13.40 16.60 12.09
N GLN A 261 -12.46 15.64 11.96
CA GLN A 261 -12.32 14.51 12.87
C GLN A 261 -11.66 14.89 14.19
N TYR A 262 -10.55 15.62 14.14
CA TYR A 262 -9.73 15.89 15.33
C TYR A 262 -9.92 17.28 15.92
N ARG A 263 -10.61 18.19 15.22
CA ARG A 263 -10.72 19.61 15.59
C ARG A 263 -9.34 20.29 15.68
N ARG A 264 -8.40 19.84 14.88
CA ARG A 264 -6.99 20.29 14.83
C ARG A 264 -6.66 20.80 13.44
N SER A 265 -5.68 21.70 13.35
CA SER A 265 -5.13 22.14 12.08
C SER A 265 -4.04 21.17 11.63
N LEU A 266 -4.21 20.55 10.46
CA LEU A 266 -3.20 19.66 9.88
C LEU A 266 -1.85 20.40 9.65
N ARG A 267 -1.91 21.68 9.26
CA ARG A 267 -0.72 22.54 9.04
C ARG A 267 0.06 22.77 10.32
N LEU A 268 -0.65 23.06 11.43
CA LEU A 268 -0.04 23.23 12.73
C LEU A 268 0.51 21.88 13.27
N ASP A 269 -0.19 20.80 12.99
CA ASP A 269 0.27 19.47 13.38
C ASP A 269 1.52 19.03 12.63
N TYR A 270 1.75 19.50 11.40
CA TYR A 270 3.06 19.33 10.75
C TYR A 270 4.17 20.08 11.48
N LEU A 271 3.93 21.32 11.91
CA LEU A 271 4.89 22.04 12.73
C LEU A 271 5.17 21.30 14.04
N ASN A 272 4.12 20.90 14.78
CA ASN A 272 4.26 20.14 16.02
C ASN A 272 5.05 18.84 15.81
N ARG A 273 4.74 18.12 14.75
CA ARG A 273 5.36 16.84 14.41
C ARG A 273 6.87 16.96 14.19
N PHE A 274 7.31 17.98 13.48
CA PHE A 274 8.70 18.14 13.08
C PHE A 274 9.53 18.97 14.04
N ILE A 275 8.92 19.98 14.65
CA ILE A 275 9.63 20.96 15.49
C ILE A 275 9.36 20.69 16.98
N GLY A 276 8.17 20.25 17.35
CA GLY A 276 7.73 20.09 18.74
C GLY A 276 7.22 21.39 19.34
N ASN A 277 6.51 21.30 20.47
CA ASN A 277 5.96 22.42 21.23
C ASN A 277 6.65 22.48 22.60
N ALA A 278 7.37 23.57 22.87
CA ALA A 278 8.15 23.72 24.10
C ALA A 278 7.32 23.79 25.38
N ALA A 279 6.07 24.24 25.30
CA ALA A 279 5.18 24.33 26.46
C ALA A 279 4.49 22.97 26.77
N ASP A 280 4.33 22.10 25.76
CA ASP A 280 3.75 20.77 25.92
C ASP A 280 4.41 19.76 24.97
N PRO A 281 5.40 19.00 25.47
CA PRO A 281 6.04 17.95 24.67
C PRO A 281 5.07 16.86 24.18
N ASN A 282 3.91 16.67 24.82
CA ASN A 282 2.92 15.69 24.39
C ASN A 282 2.22 16.11 23.08
N GLU A 283 2.17 17.41 22.77
CA GLU A 283 1.58 17.90 21.52
C GLU A 283 2.28 17.31 20.28
N GLN A 284 3.59 17.11 20.34
CA GLN A 284 4.31 16.44 19.27
C GLN A 284 3.82 15.00 19.10
N LEU A 285 3.73 14.25 20.19
CA LEU A 285 3.29 12.86 20.18
C LEU A 285 1.83 12.73 19.71
N VAL A 286 0.97 13.65 20.16
CA VAL A 286 -0.44 13.71 19.75
C VAL A 286 -0.54 13.97 18.24
N SER A 287 0.20 14.94 17.71
CA SER A 287 0.21 15.28 16.27
C SER A 287 0.69 14.12 15.42
N ILE A 288 1.74 13.41 15.84
CA ILE A 288 2.25 12.21 15.18
C ILE A 288 1.17 11.13 15.13
N ASN A 289 0.60 10.79 16.29
CA ASN A 289 -0.38 9.71 16.39
C ASN A 289 -1.69 10.03 15.67
N CYS A 290 -2.19 11.27 15.77
CA CYS A 290 -3.38 11.70 15.04
C CYS A 290 -3.18 11.58 13.53
N TYR A 291 -2.03 12.04 13.01
CA TYR A 291 -1.74 11.94 11.59
C TYR A 291 -1.70 10.48 11.10
N HIS A 292 -0.94 9.62 11.77
CA HIS A 292 -0.84 8.21 11.34
C HIS A 292 -2.16 7.46 11.48
N ALA A 293 -2.89 7.67 12.59
CA ALA A 293 -4.22 7.09 12.76
C ALA A 293 -5.21 7.57 11.70
N PHE A 294 -5.09 8.85 11.28
CA PHE A 294 -5.93 9.41 10.24
C PHE A 294 -5.67 8.82 8.86
N ILE A 295 -4.39 8.78 8.42
CA ILE A 295 -4.01 8.17 7.14
C ILE A 295 -4.47 6.71 7.08
N ARG A 296 -4.30 5.98 8.19
CA ARG A 296 -4.77 4.61 8.33
C ARG A 296 -6.29 4.51 8.19
N GLN A 297 -7.05 5.42 8.82
CA GLN A 297 -8.51 5.42 8.72
C GLN A 297 -9.01 5.70 7.30
N ILE A 298 -8.32 6.57 6.55
CA ILE A 298 -8.63 6.81 5.13
C ILE A 298 -8.44 5.53 4.31
N THR A 299 -7.36 4.80 4.55
CA THR A 299 -7.11 3.50 3.89
C THR A 299 -8.22 2.49 4.22
N ILE A 300 -8.58 2.36 5.49
CA ILE A 300 -9.68 1.47 5.94
C ILE A 300 -10.99 1.82 5.23
N ASN A 301 -11.32 3.11 5.16
CA ASN A 301 -12.54 3.56 4.51
C ASN A 301 -12.54 3.25 3.01
N ALA A 302 -11.40 3.45 2.34
CA ALA A 302 -11.25 3.12 0.92
C ALA A 302 -11.42 1.61 0.66
N GLU A 303 -10.84 0.75 1.49
CA GLU A 303 -11.03 -0.70 1.39
C GLU A 303 -12.48 -1.12 1.69
N GLN A 304 -13.14 -0.52 2.67
CA GLN A 304 -14.55 -0.78 2.96
C GLN A 304 -15.46 -0.39 1.78
N THR A 305 -15.18 0.76 1.17
CA THR A 305 -15.91 1.20 -0.03
C THR A 305 -15.67 0.23 -1.20
N PHE A 306 -14.43 -0.21 -1.38
CA PHE A 306 -14.09 -1.23 -2.37
C PHE A 306 -14.89 -2.52 -2.15
N TYR A 307 -14.92 -3.03 -0.92
CA TYR A 307 -15.71 -4.22 -0.54
C TYR A 307 -17.20 -4.05 -0.91
N GLN A 308 -17.77 -2.91 -0.55
CA GLN A 308 -19.18 -2.61 -0.86
C GLN A 308 -19.44 -2.54 -2.35
N ASN A 309 -18.54 -1.93 -3.13
CA ASN A 309 -18.67 -1.86 -4.58
C ASN A 309 -18.62 -3.25 -5.23
N VAL A 310 -17.73 -4.14 -4.81
CA VAL A 310 -17.70 -5.53 -5.30
C VAL A 310 -19.00 -6.25 -5.01
N LYS A 311 -19.46 -6.21 -3.75
CA LYS A 311 -20.68 -6.93 -3.34
C LYS A 311 -21.94 -6.37 -3.98
N SER A 312 -22.02 -5.06 -4.19
CA SER A 312 -23.19 -4.44 -4.85
C SER A 312 -23.21 -4.66 -6.36
N THR A 313 -22.05 -4.72 -7.01
CA THR A 313 -21.94 -4.84 -8.48
C THR A 313 -22.05 -6.29 -8.92
N PHE A 314 -21.30 -7.20 -8.28
CA PHE A 314 -21.17 -8.59 -8.71
C PHE A 314 -21.95 -9.58 -7.85
N GLY A 315 -22.67 -9.09 -6.84
CA GLY A 315 -23.50 -9.88 -5.93
C GLY A 315 -22.84 -10.22 -4.61
N SER A 316 -23.65 -10.56 -3.61
CA SER A 316 -23.19 -10.83 -2.23
C SER A 316 -22.20 -11.99 -2.12
N GLY A 317 -22.24 -12.94 -3.06
CA GLY A 317 -21.32 -14.08 -3.14
C GLY A 317 -20.01 -13.78 -3.88
N ALA A 318 -19.85 -12.60 -4.48
CA ALA A 318 -18.64 -12.24 -5.20
C ALA A 318 -17.44 -12.17 -4.25
N PHE A 319 -16.28 -12.62 -4.70
CA PHE A 319 -15.07 -12.75 -3.90
C PHE A 319 -14.30 -11.42 -3.83
N VAL A 320 -14.00 -10.94 -2.64
CA VAL A 320 -13.27 -9.67 -2.45
C VAL A 320 -11.86 -9.95 -1.97
N GLY A 321 -10.88 -9.53 -2.75
CA GLY A 321 -9.47 -9.64 -2.42
C GLY A 321 -8.79 -8.29 -2.24
N VAL A 322 -7.92 -8.20 -1.24
CA VAL A 322 -7.09 -7.01 -1.02
C VAL A 322 -5.65 -7.45 -0.78
N HIS A 323 -4.70 -6.82 -1.50
CA HIS A 323 -3.28 -6.90 -1.18
C HIS A 323 -2.94 -5.75 -0.24
N PRO A 324 -2.88 -5.98 1.08
CA PRO A 324 -2.74 -4.87 2.01
C PRO A 324 -1.37 -4.24 1.98
N THR A 325 -0.29 -5.02 1.80
CA THR A 325 1.09 -4.53 1.64
C THR A 325 2.14 -5.61 1.86
N TRP A 326 3.39 -5.22 1.72
CA TRP A 326 4.57 -6.02 2.00
C TRP A 326 4.92 -5.96 3.48
N PHE A 327 5.48 -7.04 3.98
CA PHE A 327 6.11 -7.06 5.30
C PHE A 327 7.62 -7.02 5.17
N ALA A 328 8.26 -6.32 6.09
CA ALA A 328 9.71 -6.27 6.16
C ALA A 328 10.33 -7.62 6.51
N ILE A 329 11.39 -7.96 5.82
CA ILE A 329 12.30 -9.02 6.21
C ILE A 329 13.36 -8.44 7.17
N GLU A 330 13.91 -9.29 8.05
CA GLU A 330 14.99 -8.91 8.98
C GLU A 330 16.21 -8.27 8.31
N GLU A 331 16.45 -8.58 7.04
CA GLU A 331 17.66 -8.20 6.30
C GLU A 331 17.48 -6.98 5.40
N THR A 332 16.25 -6.49 5.23
CA THR A 332 15.96 -5.31 4.42
C THR A 332 15.39 -4.20 5.28
N ASP A 333 15.79 -2.98 4.99
CA ASP A 333 15.30 -1.78 5.67
C ASP A 333 13.87 -1.39 5.25
N ASN A 334 13.12 -2.31 4.61
CA ASN A 334 11.76 -2.11 4.09
C ASN A 334 10.67 -2.14 5.17
N THR A 335 10.97 -1.63 6.32
CA THR A 335 10.09 -1.58 7.50
C THR A 335 8.86 -0.66 7.38
N PRO A 336 8.83 0.39 6.55
CA PRO A 336 7.71 1.34 6.54
C PRO A 336 6.39 0.75 6.09
N GLU A 337 6.42 -0.29 5.29
CA GLU A 337 5.23 -0.79 4.61
C GLU A 337 4.36 -1.69 5.47
N VAL A 338 4.96 -2.38 6.42
CA VAL A 338 4.24 -3.07 7.51
C VAL A 338 3.26 -2.16 8.21
N TRP A 339 3.58 -0.87 8.26
CA TRP A 339 2.88 0.15 9.00
C TRP A 339 1.58 0.59 8.40
N LYS A 340 1.53 0.66 7.11
CA LYS A 340 0.43 1.33 6.46
C LYS A 340 -0.80 0.45 6.44
N ASN A 341 -0.64 -0.85 6.17
CA ASN A 341 -1.78 -1.72 5.92
C ASN A 341 -1.74 -3.06 6.63
N GLY A 342 -0.55 -3.58 7.00
CA GLY A 342 -0.44 -4.90 7.61
C GLY A 342 -1.21 -5.04 8.93
N ILE A 343 -1.43 -3.93 9.62
CA ILE A 343 -2.14 -3.89 10.89
C ILE A 343 -3.65 -3.86 10.71
N ASP A 344 -4.13 -3.43 9.55
CA ASP A 344 -5.55 -3.29 9.27
C ASP A 344 -6.16 -4.55 8.65
N TRP A 345 -5.37 -5.62 8.54
CA TRP A 345 -5.82 -6.90 7.99
C TRP A 345 -7.13 -7.40 8.58
N TRP A 346 -7.31 -7.21 9.88
CA TRP A 346 -8.48 -7.64 10.63
C TRP A 346 -9.51 -6.54 10.88
N GLY A 347 -9.21 -5.31 10.47
CA GLY A 347 -10.11 -4.16 10.63
C GLY A 347 -11.06 -3.92 9.47
N VAL A 348 -10.88 -4.63 8.34
CA VAL A 348 -11.64 -4.41 7.11
C VAL A 348 -12.26 -5.71 6.62
N PRO A 349 -13.55 -5.71 6.24
CA PRO A 349 -14.21 -6.89 5.69
C PRO A 349 -13.61 -7.24 4.32
N ARG A 350 -13.21 -8.50 4.17
CA ARG A 350 -12.71 -9.09 2.92
C ARG A 350 -12.88 -10.59 2.94
N ASP A 351 -13.00 -11.22 1.77
CA ASP A 351 -13.07 -12.67 1.70
C ASP A 351 -11.67 -13.30 1.72
N TYR A 352 -10.67 -12.57 1.20
CA TYR A 352 -9.26 -12.93 1.35
C TYR A 352 -8.36 -11.70 1.32
N GLY A 353 -7.22 -11.81 2.00
CA GLY A 353 -6.09 -10.92 1.85
C GLY A 353 -4.92 -11.66 1.24
N PHE A 354 -4.14 -11.03 0.39
CA PHE A 354 -2.92 -11.59 -0.13
C PHE A 354 -1.73 -10.69 0.19
N THR A 355 -0.59 -11.29 0.47
CA THR A 355 0.63 -10.62 0.86
C THR A 355 1.84 -11.41 0.37
N ASP A 356 3.03 -10.89 0.57
CA ASP A 356 4.24 -11.49 0.03
C ASP A 356 4.76 -12.65 0.88
N GLU A 357 5.40 -13.62 0.22
CA GLU A 357 5.97 -14.82 0.83
C GLU A 357 7.17 -14.56 1.75
N ILE A 358 7.75 -13.38 1.65
CA ILE A 358 8.95 -13.00 2.43
C ILE A 358 8.68 -12.75 3.92
N MET A 359 7.42 -12.85 4.33
CA MET A 359 7.01 -12.61 5.69
C MET A 359 7.51 -13.68 6.66
N LEU A 360 7.94 -13.28 7.85
CA LEU A 360 8.38 -14.18 8.92
C LEU A 360 7.27 -15.13 9.37
N TYR A 361 7.62 -16.38 9.68
CA TYR A 361 6.63 -17.41 10.05
C TYR A 361 5.72 -17.05 11.24
N PRO A 362 6.21 -16.47 12.35
CA PRO A 362 5.32 -16.06 13.43
C PRO A 362 4.28 -15.02 13.00
N VAL A 363 4.66 -14.11 12.08
CA VAL A 363 3.76 -13.11 11.52
C VAL A 363 2.72 -13.79 10.62
N ARG A 364 3.11 -14.75 9.78
CA ARG A 364 2.19 -15.54 8.95
C ARG A 364 1.14 -16.24 9.79
N LEU A 365 1.58 -16.87 10.89
CA LEU A 365 0.69 -17.55 11.82
C LEU A 365 -0.30 -16.57 12.47
N ALA A 366 0.20 -15.44 12.98
CA ALA A 366 -0.63 -14.42 13.61
C ALA A 366 -1.68 -13.85 12.65
N LEU A 367 -1.31 -13.55 11.40
CA LEU A 367 -2.24 -13.10 10.38
C LEU A 367 -3.34 -14.13 10.10
N THR A 368 -2.96 -15.41 9.99
CA THR A 368 -3.91 -16.49 9.75
C THR A 368 -4.90 -16.66 10.91
N HIS A 369 -4.45 -16.46 12.15
CA HIS A 369 -5.30 -16.55 13.33
C HIS A 369 -6.24 -15.37 13.50
N LYS A 370 -5.78 -14.17 13.13
CA LYS A 370 -6.53 -12.92 13.35
C LYS A 370 -7.46 -12.59 12.21
N ALA A 371 -7.08 -12.93 10.99
CA ALA A 371 -7.89 -12.62 9.83
C ALA A 371 -9.16 -13.51 9.84
N GLU A 372 -10.32 -12.88 9.82
CA GLU A 372 -11.58 -13.58 9.53
C GLU A 372 -11.62 -14.08 8.08
N ALA A 373 -10.75 -13.53 7.22
CA ALA A 373 -10.59 -13.87 5.82
C ALA A 373 -9.49 -14.91 5.59
N ASN A 374 -9.53 -15.56 4.43
CA ASN A 374 -8.44 -16.42 3.99
C ASN A 374 -7.18 -15.58 3.71
N VAL A 375 -6.03 -16.07 4.16
CA VAL A 375 -4.74 -15.42 3.90
C VAL A 375 -4.02 -16.15 2.77
N PHE A 376 -3.69 -15.40 1.71
CA PHE A 376 -2.94 -15.88 0.57
C PHE A 376 -1.57 -15.21 0.53
N TYR A 377 -0.55 -15.97 0.14
CA TYR A 377 0.81 -15.51 -0.03
C TYR A 377 1.18 -15.44 -1.50
N ASN A 378 1.65 -14.30 -1.91
CA ASN A 378 2.06 -14.00 -3.27
C ASN A 378 3.50 -14.47 -3.52
N MET A 379 3.72 -15.32 -4.51
CA MET A 379 5.01 -15.94 -4.79
C MET A 379 5.80 -15.17 -5.86
N TRP A 380 6.04 -13.88 -5.64
CA TRP A 380 6.66 -13.01 -6.64
C TRP A 380 8.19 -13.05 -6.69
N TYR A 381 8.83 -13.44 -5.59
CA TYR A 381 10.23 -13.09 -5.34
C TYR A 381 11.19 -14.28 -5.38
N GLY A 382 10.72 -15.46 -5.70
CA GLY A 382 11.57 -16.62 -5.83
C GLY A 382 12.37 -16.60 -7.12
N GLU A 383 13.51 -15.92 -7.18
CA GLU A 383 14.38 -15.85 -8.36
C GLU A 383 15.52 -16.87 -8.33
N GLY A 384 15.89 -17.40 -9.52
CA GLY A 384 17.12 -18.15 -9.75
C GLY A 384 16.99 -19.63 -10.01
N ALA A 385 18.11 -20.35 -10.03
CA ALA A 385 18.22 -21.76 -10.43
C ALA A 385 17.48 -22.75 -9.51
N GLY A 386 17.04 -22.31 -8.35
CA GLY A 386 16.26 -23.11 -7.40
C GLY A 386 14.81 -22.70 -7.28
N PHE A 387 14.30 -21.85 -8.16
CA PHE A 387 12.98 -21.23 -8.06
C PHE A 387 11.85 -22.20 -7.76
N LEU A 388 11.69 -23.27 -8.55
CA LEU A 388 10.62 -24.25 -8.32
C LEU A 388 10.73 -24.96 -6.97
N THR A 389 11.95 -25.29 -6.54
CA THR A 389 12.17 -25.90 -5.23
C THR A 389 11.78 -24.95 -4.11
N SER A 390 12.13 -23.66 -4.23
CA SER A 390 11.73 -22.62 -3.29
C SER A 390 10.22 -22.43 -3.31
N PHE A 391 9.61 -22.40 -4.50
CA PHE A 391 8.18 -22.26 -4.69
C PHE A 391 7.39 -23.40 -4.00
N PHE A 392 7.75 -24.66 -4.24
CA PHE A 392 7.12 -25.80 -3.55
C PHE A 392 7.30 -25.74 -2.04
N LYS A 393 8.49 -25.35 -1.58
CA LYS A 393 8.79 -25.19 -0.16
C LYS A 393 7.87 -24.13 0.47
N GLU A 394 7.63 -23.00 -0.21
CA GLU A 394 6.75 -21.95 0.30
C GLU A 394 5.27 -22.37 0.27
N ILE A 395 4.80 -23.10 -0.74
CA ILE A 395 3.44 -23.67 -0.73
C ILE A 395 3.23 -24.53 0.53
N TYR A 396 4.17 -25.43 0.86
CA TYR A 396 4.06 -26.27 2.05
C TYR A 396 4.19 -25.46 3.36
N ARG A 397 5.04 -24.45 3.38
CA ARG A 397 5.20 -23.57 4.53
C ARG A 397 3.96 -22.76 4.82
N ASN A 398 3.39 -22.13 3.79
CA ASN A 398 2.16 -21.35 3.94
C ASN A 398 1.02 -22.24 4.43
N ALA A 399 0.88 -23.41 3.85
CA ALA A 399 -0.12 -24.40 4.26
C ALA A 399 0.04 -24.83 5.71
N ARG A 400 1.28 -25.01 6.20
CA ARG A 400 1.55 -25.36 7.60
C ARG A 400 1.00 -24.33 8.59
N TYR A 401 0.93 -23.05 8.18
CA TYR A 401 0.41 -21.96 9.02
C TYR A 401 -1.04 -21.57 8.67
N GLY A 402 -1.76 -22.42 7.97
CA GLY A 402 -3.16 -22.18 7.60
C GLY A 402 -3.35 -21.25 6.40
N GLY A 403 -2.26 -20.70 5.86
CA GLY A 403 -2.28 -19.83 4.68
C GLY A 403 -2.41 -20.60 3.36
N ARG A 404 -2.66 -19.86 2.30
CA ARG A 404 -2.74 -20.35 0.92
C ARG A 404 -1.72 -19.63 0.07
N THR A 405 -1.45 -20.17 -1.10
CA THR A 405 -0.53 -19.54 -2.06
C THR A 405 -1.31 -19.10 -3.28
N ILE A 406 -1.10 -17.86 -3.71
CA ILE A 406 -1.47 -17.42 -5.05
C ILE A 406 -0.32 -17.79 -5.97
N SER A 407 -0.60 -18.66 -6.93
CA SER A 407 0.40 -19.06 -7.90
C SER A 407 0.44 -18.03 -9.03
N LEU A 408 1.63 -17.52 -9.33
CA LEU A 408 1.86 -16.67 -10.49
C LEU A 408 1.93 -17.52 -11.75
N ALA A 409 1.26 -17.06 -12.80
CA ALA A 409 1.43 -17.59 -14.12
C ALA A 409 1.38 -16.46 -15.13
N TYR A 410 2.09 -16.65 -16.25
CA TYR A 410 2.02 -15.75 -17.40
C TYR A 410 2.28 -14.27 -17.04
N GLU A 411 3.28 -14.05 -16.18
CA GLU A 411 3.76 -12.71 -15.84
C GLU A 411 4.62 -12.18 -16.99
N CYS A 412 4.23 -11.10 -17.61
CA CYS A 412 4.92 -10.55 -18.78
C CYS A 412 6.14 -9.68 -18.43
N ARG A 413 6.21 -9.14 -17.23
CA ARG A 413 7.25 -8.17 -16.87
C ARG A 413 8.43 -8.78 -16.13
N PHE A 414 8.24 -9.87 -15.42
CA PHE A 414 9.29 -10.63 -14.76
C PHE A 414 9.60 -11.90 -15.57
N GLU A 415 10.12 -11.72 -16.78
CA GLU A 415 10.37 -12.78 -17.76
C GLU A 415 11.01 -14.05 -17.21
N ARG A 416 11.81 -13.94 -16.17
CA ARG A 416 12.56 -15.07 -15.61
C ARG A 416 11.69 -16.03 -14.79
N VAL A 417 10.80 -15.50 -13.98
CA VAL A 417 9.94 -16.30 -13.09
C VAL A 417 8.83 -16.97 -13.88
N VAL A 418 8.21 -16.22 -14.74
CA VAL A 418 7.05 -16.66 -15.52
C VAL A 418 7.41 -17.60 -16.63
N GLN A 419 8.51 -17.34 -17.34
CA GLN A 419 9.02 -18.27 -18.34
C GLN A 419 9.29 -19.66 -17.75
N GLN A 420 9.57 -19.77 -16.46
CA GLN A 420 9.73 -21.05 -15.81
C GLN A 420 8.38 -21.74 -15.57
N LEU A 421 7.38 -21.05 -14.99
CA LEU A 421 6.05 -21.63 -14.74
C LEU A 421 5.29 -21.98 -16.03
N CYS A 422 5.55 -21.25 -17.11
CA CYS A 422 4.93 -21.53 -18.42
C CYS A 422 5.60 -22.66 -19.20
N ARG A 423 6.73 -23.23 -18.72
CA ARG A 423 7.34 -24.38 -19.37
C ARG A 423 6.43 -25.61 -19.25
N PRO A 424 6.41 -26.47 -20.29
CA PRO A 424 5.71 -27.73 -20.21
C PRO A 424 6.13 -28.55 -18.98
N GLY A 425 5.16 -29.00 -18.21
CA GLY A 425 5.36 -29.80 -17.01
C GLY A 425 5.50 -29.01 -15.70
N GLU A 426 5.79 -27.71 -15.74
CA GLU A 426 5.96 -26.93 -14.51
C GLU A 426 4.62 -26.48 -13.90
N LEU A 427 3.69 -26.04 -14.73
CA LEU A 427 2.33 -25.74 -14.29
C LEU A 427 1.65 -26.98 -13.69
N GLU A 428 1.86 -28.15 -14.29
CA GLU A 428 1.39 -29.44 -13.78
C GLU A 428 2.04 -29.78 -12.43
N ALA A 429 3.34 -29.53 -12.28
CA ALA A 429 4.06 -29.80 -11.04
C ALA A 429 3.58 -28.90 -9.89
N VAL A 430 3.39 -27.60 -10.14
CA VAL A 430 2.79 -26.66 -9.17
C VAL A 430 1.36 -27.11 -8.82
N SER A 431 0.58 -27.48 -9.81
CA SER A 431 -0.78 -27.97 -9.64
C SER A 431 -0.83 -29.23 -8.79
N GLN A 432 0.08 -30.18 -8.99
CA GLN A 432 0.17 -31.39 -8.15
C GLN A 432 0.59 -31.05 -6.72
N CYS A 433 1.48 -30.09 -6.53
CA CYS A 433 1.88 -29.63 -5.20
C CYS A 433 0.67 -29.04 -4.45
N GLU A 434 -0.07 -28.14 -5.09
CA GLU A 434 -1.30 -27.56 -4.57
C GLU A 434 -2.36 -28.64 -4.22
N GLN A 435 -2.55 -29.64 -5.05
CA GLN A 435 -3.48 -30.74 -4.77
C GLN A 435 -3.09 -31.52 -3.52
N ARG A 436 -1.78 -31.81 -3.35
CA ARG A 436 -1.27 -32.52 -2.14
C ARG A 436 -1.51 -31.72 -0.89
N VAL A 437 -1.25 -30.42 -0.91
CA VAL A 437 -1.49 -29.52 0.21
C VAL A 437 -2.98 -29.48 0.55
N ARG A 438 -3.86 -29.41 -0.46
CA ARG A 438 -5.32 -29.41 -0.27
C ARG A 438 -5.87 -30.70 0.32
N ALA A 439 -5.20 -31.82 0.13
CA ALA A 439 -5.59 -33.06 0.77
C ALA A 439 -5.48 -33.00 2.32
N LEU A 440 -4.67 -32.06 2.83
CA LEU A 440 -4.42 -31.81 4.25
C LEU A 440 -5.23 -30.64 4.82
N ASP A 441 -6.17 -30.06 4.08
CA ASP A 441 -6.93 -28.87 4.50
C ASP A 441 -7.60 -29.03 5.87
N HIS A 442 -8.07 -30.23 6.20
CA HIS A 442 -8.69 -30.53 7.49
C HIS A 442 -7.74 -30.41 8.69
N VAL A 443 -6.43 -30.57 8.46
CA VAL A 443 -5.39 -30.37 9.48
C VAL A 443 -5.02 -28.90 9.59
N GLN A 444 -4.97 -28.20 8.47
CA GLN A 444 -4.53 -26.82 8.38
C GLN A 444 -5.51 -25.82 9.01
N HIS A 445 -6.79 -26.17 9.10
CA HIS A 445 -7.83 -25.35 9.73
C HIS A 445 -8.03 -25.67 11.22
N ALA A 446 -7.23 -26.58 11.78
CA ALA A 446 -7.24 -26.78 13.22
C ALA A 446 -6.74 -25.53 13.92
N PRO A 447 -7.45 -24.99 14.93
CA PRO A 447 -6.98 -23.84 15.68
C PRO A 447 -5.60 -24.12 16.28
N ALA A 448 -4.60 -23.29 15.98
CA ALA A 448 -3.34 -23.34 16.69
C ALA A 448 -3.51 -22.62 18.03
N ALA A 449 -3.02 -23.22 19.11
CA ALA A 449 -2.97 -22.55 20.39
C ALA A 449 -1.77 -21.60 20.44
N SER A 450 -2.00 -20.37 20.88
CA SER A 450 -0.92 -19.41 21.11
C SER A 450 -0.56 -19.38 22.58
N ASP A 451 0.73 -19.58 22.87
CA ASP A 451 1.25 -19.57 24.24
C ASP A 451 1.55 -18.13 24.72
N VAL A 452 1.89 -17.25 23.79
CA VAL A 452 2.35 -15.89 24.05
C VAL A 452 1.66 -14.90 23.10
N LEU A 453 1.23 -13.76 23.67
CA LEU A 453 0.70 -12.63 22.91
C LEU A 453 1.76 -11.51 22.89
N ILE A 454 2.15 -11.07 21.71
CA ILE A 454 3.11 -9.97 21.52
C ILE A 454 2.35 -8.74 21.05
N ILE A 455 2.43 -7.65 21.81
CA ILE A 455 1.87 -6.35 21.42
C ILE A 455 2.86 -5.65 20.50
N MET A 456 2.46 -5.36 19.26
CA MET A 456 3.32 -4.70 18.27
C MET A 456 3.65 -3.25 18.61
N GLY A 457 2.80 -2.56 19.35
CA GLY A 457 3.09 -1.21 19.84
C GLY A 457 3.24 -0.16 18.74
N VAL A 458 2.39 -0.19 17.72
CA VAL A 458 2.44 0.73 16.58
C VAL A 458 2.56 2.20 16.95
N PRO A 459 1.75 2.75 17.88
CA PRO A 459 1.89 4.14 18.29
C PRO A 459 3.28 4.43 18.89
N ALA A 460 3.84 3.50 19.66
CA ALA A 460 5.15 3.66 20.26
C ALA A 460 6.26 3.71 19.19
N ALA A 461 6.12 2.92 18.15
CA ALA A 461 7.07 2.93 17.07
C ALA A 461 6.92 4.20 16.22
N CYS A 462 5.71 4.68 15.90
CA CYS A 462 5.51 5.98 15.26
C CYS A 462 6.18 7.12 16.05
N ASN A 463 6.07 7.10 17.36
CA ASN A 463 6.68 8.10 18.23
C ASN A 463 8.20 7.97 18.35
N ALA A 464 8.75 6.76 18.31
CA ALA A 464 10.18 6.51 18.46
C ALA A 464 11.03 7.23 17.41
N LYS A 465 10.49 7.39 16.20
CA LYS A 465 11.14 8.09 15.10
C LYS A 465 11.38 9.58 15.39
N TYR A 466 10.44 10.22 16.07
CA TYR A 466 10.48 11.66 16.36
C TYR A 466 11.09 11.98 17.72
N ASN A 467 11.55 10.98 18.45
CA ASN A 467 12.26 11.21 19.70
C ASN A 467 13.60 11.87 19.40
N GLN A 468 13.79 13.11 19.82
CA GLN A 468 14.95 13.96 19.54
C GLN A 468 16.30 13.37 19.99
N ASN A 469 16.30 12.45 20.96
CA ASN A 469 17.51 11.77 21.43
C ASN A 469 17.96 10.65 20.49
N VAL A 470 17.17 10.37 19.46
CA VAL A 470 17.48 9.35 18.48
C VAL A 470 17.39 10.02 17.12
N HIS A 471 18.44 10.76 16.76
CA HIS A 471 18.52 11.38 15.46
C HIS A 471 18.25 10.37 14.36
N GLY A 472 17.06 10.44 13.85
CA GLY A 472 16.58 10.18 12.51
C GLY A 472 17.24 9.11 11.66
N THR A 473 17.79 8.08 12.24
CA THR A 473 18.14 6.93 11.46
C THR A 473 16.96 5.96 11.47
N TRP A 474 16.66 5.37 10.33
CA TRP A 474 15.77 4.24 10.16
C TRP A 474 15.91 3.17 11.20
N ASP A 475 17.12 3.05 11.77
CA ASP A 475 17.45 2.13 12.85
C ASP A 475 16.49 2.21 14.03
N THR A 476 15.89 3.36 14.30
CA THR A 476 14.99 3.49 15.44
C THR A 476 13.61 2.93 15.16
N TYR A 477 13.12 3.19 13.98
CA TYR A 477 11.80 2.74 13.54
C TYR A 477 11.80 1.25 13.24
N GLY A 478 12.74 0.83 12.39
CA GLY A 478 13.02 -0.56 12.12
C GLY A 478 13.42 -1.32 13.37
N SER A 479 14.12 -0.67 14.33
CA SER A 479 14.57 -1.34 15.54
C SER A 479 13.44 -1.77 16.46
N VAL A 480 12.32 -1.04 16.51
CA VAL A 480 11.16 -1.47 17.31
C VAL A 480 10.56 -2.75 16.73
N PHE A 481 10.33 -2.81 15.41
CA PHE A 481 9.80 -4.02 14.79
C PHE A 481 10.81 -5.13 14.67
N LYS A 482 12.06 -4.83 14.36
CA LYS A 482 13.13 -5.83 14.42
C LYS A 482 13.17 -6.51 15.78
N ARG A 483 12.99 -5.77 16.87
CA ARG A 483 12.90 -6.37 18.22
C ARG A 483 11.65 -7.22 18.40
N VAL A 484 10.48 -6.76 17.94
CA VAL A 484 9.23 -7.52 18.01
C VAL A 484 9.37 -8.82 17.21
N PHE A 485 9.86 -8.74 15.97
CA PHE A 485 10.04 -9.92 15.12
C PHE A 485 11.14 -10.85 15.61
N SER A 486 12.26 -10.33 16.13
CA SER A 486 13.30 -11.13 16.75
C SER A 486 12.80 -11.84 18.00
N LEU A 487 11.96 -11.18 18.80
CA LEU A 487 11.30 -11.81 19.95
C LEU A 487 10.36 -12.94 19.49
N ALA A 488 9.52 -12.67 18.50
CA ALA A 488 8.60 -13.66 17.94
C ALA A 488 9.36 -14.88 17.37
N ARG A 489 10.47 -14.64 16.69
CA ARG A 489 11.34 -15.71 16.20
C ARG A 489 12.00 -16.49 17.32
N GLY A 490 12.55 -15.80 18.31
CA GLY A 490 13.19 -16.46 19.47
C GLY A 490 12.22 -17.33 20.25
N LEU A 491 10.97 -16.87 20.43
CA LEU A 491 9.92 -17.68 21.04
C LEU A 491 9.60 -18.92 20.19
N TRP A 492 9.46 -18.73 18.87
CA TRP A 492 9.23 -19.83 17.95
C TRP A 492 10.36 -20.87 17.96
N ASP A 493 11.61 -20.42 17.93
CA ASP A 493 12.79 -21.28 18.00
C ASP A 493 12.87 -22.03 19.36
N ALA A 494 12.34 -21.44 20.43
CA ALA A 494 12.20 -22.06 21.75
C ALA A 494 10.98 -23.01 21.87
N GLY A 495 10.17 -23.14 20.83
CA GLY A 495 9.02 -24.04 20.78
C GLY A 495 7.70 -23.42 21.27
N TYR A 496 7.63 -22.09 21.45
CA TYR A 496 6.41 -21.40 21.82
C TYR A 496 5.72 -20.82 20.60
N ASN A 497 4.40 -21.01 20.51
CA ASN A 497 3.57 -20.28 19.53
C ASN A 497 3.27 -18.89 20.06
N CYS A 498 3.34 -17.89 19.17
CA CYS A 498 3.00 -16.52 19.53
C CYS A 498 2.06 -15.90 18.50
N ASP A 499 1.18 -15.04 18.99
CA ASP A 499 0.36 -14.14 18.18
C ASP A 499 0.84 -12.70 18.32
N LEU A 500 0.64 -11.91 17.26
CA LEU A 500 0.90 -10.47 17.23
C LEU A 500 -0.42 -9.69 17.30
N VAL A 501 -0.45 -8.61 18.07
CA VAL A 501 -1.61 -7.71 18.21
C VAL A 501 -1.19 -6.25 18.22
#